data_4a62ef3bc2de7e3b88f6293d8c2d0cef
#
_entry.id   4a62ef3bc2de7e3b88f6293d8c2d0cef
#
_cell.length_a   1.000
_cell.length_b   1.000
_cell.length_c   1.000
_cell.angle_alpha   90.00
_cell.angle_beta   90.00
_cell.angle_gamma   90.00
#
_symmetry.space_group_name_H-M   'P 1'
#
loop_
_entity.id
_entity.type
_entity.pdbx_description
1 polymer ?
#
loop_
_entity_poly.entity_id
_entity_poly.type
_entity_poly.pdbx_seq_one_letter_code
_entity_poly.pdbx_strand_id
1 'polypeptide(L)'
;MNIFIYHQGKLLSDYCKYITDLSSVSLTLPADKDGFDIYLFGNVGRMTAPENEYEVTGLRYVAPSYSDFLTKGFPVANVYENYTKNSQQNLKVKRLIGQYNITLDPSATEAKYTVTGLRIYNPALDVYPFSYDTKATAFGYSLNERVGDSLTESDLAKLNSGGTVSLYFIENLQGVLLPGNTDRSKKIPSQISTRANFCTYIELTVDVETAGAKYRDGKYRFYLGADETTDFSIRRNTIYNATIDFTQNMVFEEEWRIDHGTPDVGEYVLDRDYAMVIKGAEDMLFLNMLDSNGNPVDFDVLIPSSGNVNVARQVIMNHPYFGDAIGLRFTSDVPIDGLYPFDKEPTYISETVTLQSKELFNGEPVYKKEIEVRIYHKLFPLHISLEDMPGVGSD
;
A
#
# COMPACT_ATOMS: atom_id res chain seq x y z
N MET A 1 -4.49 -6.85 31.41
CA MET A 1 -4.21 -5.43 31.71
C MET A 1 -3.08 -5.35 32.70
N ASN A 2 -1.98 -4.70 32.33
CA ASN A 2 -0.91 -4.34 33.25
C ASN A 2 -1.24 -2.97 33.84
N ILE A 3 -1.04 -2.81 35.13
CA ILE A 3 -1.22 -1.56 35.87
C ILE A 3 0.08 -1.27 36.60
N PHE A 4 0.76 -0.19 36.21
CA PHE A 4 1.98 0.29 36.86
C PHE A 4 1.66 1.55 37.63
N ILE A 5 2.13 1.64 38.87
CA ILE A 5 1.85 2.76 39.75
C ILE A 5 3.16 3.37 40.23
N TYR A 6 3.32 4.65 39.99
CA TYR A 6 4.47 5.43 40.42
C TYR A 6 4.04 6.56 41.37
N HIS A 7 4.98 6.97 42.18
CA HIS A 7 4.85 8.17 43.00
C HIS A 7 6.18 8.89 43.00
N GLN A 8 6.19 10.14 42.57
CA GLN A 8 7.38 10.96 42.42
C GLN A 8 8.51 10.23 41.65
N GLY A 9 8.15 9.62 40.51
CA GLY A 9 9.06 8.92 39.63
C GLY A 9 9.51 7.53 40.08
N LYS A 10 9.09 7.06 41.28
CA LYS A 10 9.48 5.76 41.84
C LYS A 10 8.35 4.74 41.76
N LEU A 11 8.69 3.52 41.33
CA LEU A 11 7.79 2.40 41.23
C LEU A 11 7.24 2.01 42.61
N LEU A 12 5.96 1.85 42.71
CA LEU A 12 5.26 1.24 43.86
C LEU A 12 4.94 -0.21 43.53
N SER A 13 5.93 -1.10 43.55
CA SER A 13 5.83 -2.49 43.08
C SER A 13 4.69 -3.27 43.71
N ASP A 14 4.45 -3.10 45.03
CA ASP A 14 3.40 -3.83 45.79
C ASP A 14 1.99 -3.45 45.35
N TYR A 15 1.84 -2.34 44.66
CA TYR A 15 0.56 -1.80 44.15
C TYR A 15 0.36 -2.06 42.65
N CYS A 16 1.41 -2.51 41.95
CA CYS A 16 1.30 -2.89 40.55
C CYS A 16 0.52 -4.19 40.38
N LYS A 17 -0.27 -4.31 39.35
CA LYS A 17 -1.12 -5.49 39.08
C LYS A 17 -1.09 -5.92 37.65
N TYR A 18 -1.25 -7.21 37.44
CA TYR A 18 -1.64 -7.79 36.14
C TYR A 18 -3.02 -8.42 36.30
N ILE A 19 -3.98 -7.96 35.53
CA ILE A 19 -5.38 -8.32 35.63
C ILE A 19 -5.84 -8.93 34.30
N THR A 20 -6.47 -10.10 34.40
CA THR A 20 -7.04 -10.83 33.24
C THR A 20 -8.55 -10.65 33.12
N ASP A 21 -9.24 -10.37 34.21
CA ASP A 21 -10.68 -10.08 34.24
C ASP A 21 -10.90 -8.62 34.62
N LEU A 22 -11.51 -7.87 33.72
CA LEU A 22 -11.82 -6.44 33.91
C LEU A 22 -13.25 -6.19 34.40
N SER A 23 -14.04 -7.20 34.68
CA SER A 23 -15.45 -7.05 35.12
C SER A 23 -15.58 -6.30 36.47
N SER A 24 -14.56 -6.44 37.33
CA SER A 24 -14.48 -5.70 38.60
C SER A 24 -13.04 -5.48 39.03
N VAL A 25 -12.49 -4.31 38.76
CA VAL A 25 -11.11 -3.97 39.15
C VAL A 25 -11.13 -2.90 40.23
N SER A 26 -10.54 -3.25 41.39
CA SER A 26 -10.25 -2.27 42.45
C SER A 26 -8.75 -2.02 42.54
N LEU A 27 -8.37 -0.75 42.50
CA LEU A 27 -7.00 -0.31 42.78
C LEU A 27 -6.90 0.09 44.26
N THR A 28 -5.92 -0.48 44.92
CA THR A 28 -5.53 -0.07 46.25
C THR A 28 -4.33 0.84 46.16
N LEU A 29 -4.38 1.99 46.78
CA LEU A 29 -3.29 2.98 46.80
C LEU A 29 -2.80 3.20 48.24
N PRO A 30 -1.52 3.56 48.47
CA PRO A 30 -0.97 3.84 49.80
C PRO A 30 -1.78 4.95 50.51
N ALA A 31 -2.11 4.74 51.78
CA ALA A 31 -2.93 5.65 52.53
C ALA A 31 -2.20 6.96 52.93
N ASP A 32 -0.88 6.88 53.01
CA ASP A 32 0.03 7.96 53.45
C ASP A 32 0.54 8.84 52.29
N LYS A 33 0.18 8.51 51.05
CA LYS A 33 0.64 9.24 49.85
C LYS A 33 -0.52 9.75 49.02
N ASP A 34 -0.26 10.72 48.18
CA ASP A 34 -1.18 11.24 47.17
C ASP A 34 -0.37 11.74 45.95
N GLY A 35 -1.03 11.88 44.77
CA GLY A 35 -0.37 12.22 43.54
C GLY A 35 0.36 11.03 42.92
N PHE A 36 -0.41 10.12 42.34
CA PHE A 36 0.13 8.90 41.69
C PHE A 36 0.09 9.01 40.18
N ASP A 37 1.11 8.47 39.52
CA ASP A 37 1.08 8.28 38.10
C ASP A 37 0.74 6.84 37.80
N ILE A 38 -0.41 6.63 37.13
CA ILE A 38 -1.01 5.31 36.90
C ILE A 38 -0.97 5.03 35.41
N TYR A 39 -0.20 4.02 35.02
CA TYR A 39 -0.05 3.55 33.63
C TYR A 39 -0.84 2.27 33.43
N LEU A 40 -1.73 2.31 32.45
CA LEU A 40 -2.58 1.18 32.06
C LEU A 40 -2.14 0.66 30.68
N PHE A 41 -1.80 -0.62 30.59
CA PHE A 41 -1.38 -1.23 29.35
C PHE A 41 -1.99 -2.64 29.17
N GLY A 42 -2.89 -2.78 28.24
CA GLY A 42 -3.69 -3.98 28.03
C GLY A 42 -3.51 -4.64 26.67
N ASN A 43 -3.89 -5.90 26.62
CA ASN A 43 -3.78 -6.80 25.43
C ASN A 43 -2.36 -6.99 24.89
N VAL A 44 -1.38 -6.97 25.78
CA VAL A 44 0.05 -7.11 25.46
C VAL A 44 0.73 -8.22 26.24
N GLY A 45 -0.05 -9.07 26.94
CA GLY A 45 0.47 -10.05 27.87
C GLY A 45 0.90 -9.41 29.20
N ARG A 46 1.50 -10.24 30.08
CA ARG A 46 2.05 -9.78 31.36
C ARG A 46 3.41 -9.13 31.15
N MET A 47 3.60 -7.95 31.71
CA MET A 47 4.85 -7.20 31.66
C MET A 47 5.37 -6.90 33.07
N THR A 48 6.68 -6.77 33.19
CA THR A 48 7.32 -6.24 34.40
C THR A 48 7.33 -4.71 34.30
N ALA A 49 6.90 -4.03 35.37
CA ALA A 49 6.97 -2.58 35.43
C ALA A 49 8.43 -2.13 35.45
N PRO A 50 8.82 -1.11 34.66
CA PRO A 50 10.12 -0.47 34.79
C PRO A 50 10.36 0.10 36.21
N GLU A 51 11.60 0.08 36.68
CA GLU A 51 11.92 0.63 38.01
C GLU A 51 11.76 2.15 38.08
N ASN A 52 12.06 2.82 36.97
CA ASN A 52 11.97 4.26 36.86
C ASN A 52 10.85 4.67 35.91
N GLU A 53 10.07 5.64 36.30
CA GLU A 53 8.94 6.11 35.53
C GLU A 53 9.33 6.64 34.13
N TYR A 54 10.47 7.31 34.00
CA TYR A 54 10.92 7.81 32.69
C TYR A 54 11.12 6.69 31.65
N GLU A 55 11.41 5.44 32.10
CA GLU A 55 11.55 4.29 31.22
C GLU A 55 10.19 3.83 30.65
N VAL A 56 9.08 4.16 31.33
CA VAL A 56 7.73 3.81 30.88
C VAL A 56 7.37 4.54 29.58
N THR A 57 7.80 5.81 29.44
CA THR A 57 7.57 6.58 28.21
C THR A 57 8.34 6.02 27.01
N GLY A 58 9.44 5.31 27.27
CA GLY A 58 10.22 4.60 26.26
C GLY A 58 9.71 3.20 25.91
N LEU A 59 8.69 2.70 26.64
CA LEU A 59 8.09 1.41 26.30
C LEU A 59 7.57 1.43 24.88
N ARG A 60 7.85 0.34 24.16
CA ARG A 60 7.50 0.15 22.78
C ARG A 60 6.71 -1.13 22.61
N TYR A 61 5.56 -1.06 21.99
CA TYR A 61 4.81 -2.23 21.56
C TYR A 61 5.11 -2.48 20.08
N VAL A 62 5.51 -3.72 19.77
CA VAL A 62 5.73 -4.18 18.40
C VAL A 62 4.65 -5.19 18.06
N ALA A 63 3.91 -4.93 16.99
CA ALA A 63 2.86 -5.82 16.53
C ALA A 63 3.46 -7.08 15.89
N PRO A 64 3.09 -8.28 16.35
CA PRO A 64 3.61 -9.52 15.78
C PRO A 64 3.08 -9.78 14.36
N SER A 65 1.79 -9.53 14.11
CA SER A 65 1.16 -9.65 12.80
C SER A 65 -0.17 -8.90 12.76
N TYR A 66 -0.72 -8.68 11.55
CA TYR A 66 -2.05 -8.08 11.41
C TYR A 66 -3.17 -9.02 11.90
N SER A 67 -3.05 -10.31 11.64
CA SER A 67 -4.02 -11.32 12.11
C SER A 67 -4.07 -11.41 13.64
N ASP A 68 -2.95 -11.18 14.32
CA ASP A 68 -2.91 -11.14 15.79
C ASP A 68 -3.78 -10.02 16.37
N PHE A 69 -3.92 -8.89 15.70
CA PHE A 69 -4.84 -7.85 16.15
C PHE A 69 -6.29 -8.30 16.15
N LEU A 70 -6.69 -9.02 15.10
CA LEU A 70 -8.07 -9.45 14.94
C LEU A 70 -8.43 -10.57 15.93
N THR A 71 -7.46 -11.44 16.25
CA THR A 71 -7.69 -12.62 17.11
C THR A 71 -7.39 -12.37 18.57
N LYS A 72 -6.33 -11.62 18.91
CA LYS A 72 -5.88 -11.37 20.29
C LYS A 72 -6.40 -10.07 20.88
N GLY A 73 -7.05 -9.24 20.05
CA GLY A 73 -7.55 -7.93 20.43
C GLY A 73 -6.50 -6.83 20.34
N PHE A 74 -6.97 -5.60 20.27
CA PHE A 74 -6.12 -4.42 20.07
C PHE A 74 -5.37 -4.04 21.32
N PRO A 75 -4.09 -3.63 21.23
CA PRO A 75 -3.36 -3.05 22.33
C PRO A 75 -4.05 -1.75 22.79
N VAL A 76 -4.16 -1.59 24.10
CA VAL A 76 -4.80 -0.42 24.72
C VAL A 76 -3.90 0.16 25.79
N ALA A 77 -3.83 1.49 25.89
CA ALA A 77 -3.07 2.16 26.92
C ALA A 77 -3.72 3.48 27.35
N ASN A 78 -3.35 3.93 28.51
CA ASN A 78 -3.55 5.30 28.99
C ASN A 78 -2.64 5.58 30.19
N VAL A 79 -2.42 6.85 30.46
CA VAL A 79 -1.75 7.32 31.66
C VAL A 79 -2.65 8.33 32.38
N TYR A 80 -2.62 8.27 33.70
CA TYR A 80 -3.26 9.22 34.61
C TYR A 80 -2.18 9.79 35.51
N GLU A 81 -1.72 10.98 35.18
CA GLU A 81 -0.68 11.68 35.92
C GLU A 81 -1.29 12.41 37.11
N ASN A 82 -0.55 12.45 38.22
CA ASN A 82 -0.92 13.12 39.46
C ASN A 82 -2.33 12.73 39.96
N TYR A 83 -2.66 11.44 39.85
CA TYR A 83 -3.96 10.92 40.30
C TYR A 83 -4.08 11.02 41.82
N THR A 84 -5.17 11.64 42.31
CA THR A 84 -5.42 11.80 43.74
C THR A 84 -6.51 10.82 44.21
N LYS A 85 -6.47 10.42 45.48
CA LYS A 85 -7.46 9.50 46.09
C LYS A 85 -8.90 10.02 46.04
N ASN A 86 -9.07 11.32 45.99
CA ASN A 86 -10.39 11.96 45.88
C ASN A 86 -10.90 12.03 44.43
N SER A 87 -10.06 11.59 43.46
CA SER A 87 -10.44 11.53 42.06
C SER A 87 -11.37 10.34 41.84
N GLN A 88 -12.67 10.56 41.85
CA GLN A 88 -13.67 9.54 41.47
C GLN A 88 -13.73 9.41 39.94
N GLN A 89 -12.68 9.02 39.31
CA GLN A 89 -12.65 8.84 37.85
C GLN A 89 -12.66 7.37 37.48
N ASN A 90 -13.55 7.00 36.56
CA ASN A 90 -13.44 5.75 35.88
C ASN A 90 -12.21 5.80 34.98
N LEU A 91 -11.21 4.99 35.26
CA LEU A 91 -10.00 4.90 34.44
C LEU A 91 -10.34 4.30 33.09
N LYS A 92 -10.10 5.03 32.04
CA LYS A 92 -10.37 4.65 30.64
C LYS A 92 -9.07 4.35 29.94
N VAL A 93 -9.08 3.45 28.97
CA VAL A 93 -7.96 3.17 28.07
C VAL A 93 -8.31 3.54 26.64
N LYS A 94 -7.31 3.87 25.86
CA LYS A 94 -7.42 4.17 24.43
C LYS A 94 -6.81 3.02 23.62
N ARG A 95 -7.45 2.66 22.52
CA ARG A 95 -6.85 1.73 21.56
C ARG A 95 -5.65 2.39 20.90
N LEU A 96 -4.54 1.66 20.76
CA LEU A 96 -3.31 2.16 20.09
C LEU A 96 -3.40 2.03 18.57
N ILE A 97 -4.59 1.88 18.04
CA ILE A 97 -4.89 1.73 16.61
C ILE A 97 -5.87 2.79 16.13
N GLY A 98 -5.77 3.11 14.84
CA GLY A 98 -6.83 3.77 14.07
C GLY A 98 -7.64 2.74 13.28
N GLN A 99 -8.91 3.00 13.09
CA GLN A 99 -9.82 2.19 12.26
C GLN A 99 -10.17 2.98 11.01
N TYR A 100 -10.05 2.35 9.85
CA TYR A 100 -10.53 2.89 8.58
C TYR A 100 -11.71 2.06 8.09
N ASN A 101 -12.84 2.73 7.92
CA ASN A 101 -14.03 2.20 7.29
C ASN A 101 -14.00 2.60 5.82
N ILE A 102 -13.88 1.63 4.93
CA ILE A 102 -13.80 1.84 3.49
C ILE A 102 -15.12 1.44 2.86
N THR A 103 -15.67 2.32 2.03
CA THR A 103 -16.88 2.09 1.23
C THR A 103 -16.58 2.50 -0.21
N LEU A 104 -17.07 1.76 -1.19
CA LEU A 104 -16.98 2.13 -2.60
C LEU A 104 -18.23 2.90 -3.02
N ASP A 105 -18.05 3.98 -3.76
CA ASP A 105 -19.14 4.69 -4.42
C ASP A 105 -18.94 4.62 -5.95
N PRO A 106 -19.67 3.75 -6.66
CA PRO A 106 -19.58 3.64 -8.10
C PRO A 106 -20.42 4.68 -8.84
N SER A 107 -21.14 5.57 -8.13
CA SER A 107 -22.12 6.49 -8.74
C SER A 107 -21.52 7.56 -9.66
N ALA A 108 -20.21 7.79 -9.54
CA ALA A 108 -19.52 8.82 -10.32
C ALA A 108 -19.16 8.39 -11.75
N THR A 109 -19.46 7.15 -12.16
CA THR A 109 -19.05 6.61 -13.45
C THR A 109 -20.05 5.60 -14.00
N GLU A 110 -20.10 5.48 -15.33
CA GLU A 110 -20.85 4.42 -16.02
C GLU A 110 -20.05 3.11 -16.10
N ALA A 111 -18.76 3.14 -15.79
CA ALA A 111 -17.92 1.96 -15.76
C ALA A 111 -18.24 1.09 -14.54
N LYS A 112 -18.22 -0.22 -14.74
CA LYS A 112 -18.35 -1.19 -13.65
C LYS A 112 -16.99 -1.51 -13.07
N TYR A 113 -16.83 -1.27 -11.78
CA TYR A 113 -15.64 -1.61 -11.02
C TYR A 113 -15.92 -2.83 -10.14
N THR A 114 -14.97 -3.77 -10.13
CA THR A 114 -15.00 -4.93 -9.25
C THR A 114 -13.66 -5.02 -8.52
N VAL A 115 -13.67 -4.81 -7.21
CA VAL A 115 -12.47 -4.98 -6.39
C VAL A 115 -12.22 -6.46 -6.20
N THR A 116 -11.04 -6.91 -6.64
CA THR A 116 -10.58 -8.31 -6.57
C THR A 116 -9.52 -8.51 -5.50
N GLY A 117 -8.93 -7.42 -4.97
CA GLY A 117 -7.93 -7.49 -3.92
C GLY A 117 -7.68 -6.15 -3.25
N LEU A 118 -7.02 -6.22 -2.09
CA LEU A 118 -6.56 -5.05 -1.33
C LEU A 118 -5.20 -5.37 -0.73
N ARG A 119 -4.26 -4.44 -0.84
CA ARG A 119 -2.94 -4.51 -0.21
C ARG A 119 -2.68 -3.28 0.64
N ILE A 120 -1.98 -3.49 1.75
CA ILE A 120 -1.56 -2.43 2.67
C ILE A 120 -0.04 -2.30 2.57
N TYR A 121 0.42 -1.08 2.38
CA TYR A 121 1.85 -0.76 2.27
C TYR A 121 2.29 0.15 3.40
N ASN A 122 3.49 -0.07 3.88
CA ASN A 122 4.17 0.71 4.94
C ASN A 122 3.31 0.87 6.22
N PRO A 123 2.60 -0.15 6.73
CA PRO A 123 1.94 -0.01 8.02
C PRO A 123 3.00 0.18 9.11
N ALA A 124 2.73 1.03 10.08
CA ALA A 124 3.54 1.07 11.29
C ALA A 124 3.43 -0.28 12.02
N LEU A 125 4.54 -0.81 12.49
CA LEU A 125 4.62 -2.07 13.23
C LEU A 125 4.83 -1.85 14.72
N ASP A 126 5.18 -0.64 15.12
CA ASP A 126 5.41 -0.29 16.51
C ASP A 126 4.68 1.00 16.92
N VAL A 127 4.41 1.09 18.21
CA VAL A 127 3.81 2.27 18.83
C VAL A 127 4.37 2.45 20.24
N TYR A 128 4.49 3.69 20.67
CA TYR A 128 4.86 4.06 22.03
C TYR A 128 3.57 4.30 22.84
N PRO A 129 3.20 3.38 23.75
CA PRO A 129 1.91 3.41 24.42
C PRO A 129 1.65 4.70 25.21
N PHE A 130 2.69 5.24 25.84
CA PHE A 130 2.63 6.35 26.76
C PHE A 130 3.29 7.64 26.25
N SER A 131 3.73 7.63 24.98
CA SER A 131 4.23 8.81 24.30
C SER A 131 3.32 9.12 23.10
N TYR A 132 2.73 10.31 23.09
CA TYR A 132 1.78 10.73 22.06
C TYR A 132 2.45 11.41 20.86
N ASP A 133 3.71 11.82 21.00
CA ASP A 133 4.44 12.55 19.96
C ASP A 133 5.52 11.71 19.29
N THR A 134 5.76 10.49 19.79
CA THR A 134 6.79 9.63 19.25
C THR A 134 6.28 8.90 18.00
N LYS A 135 6.99 9.12 16.90
CA LYS A 135 6.69 8.46 15.62
C LYS A 135 7.07 6.98 15.68
N ALA A 136 6.34 6.16 14.96
CA ALA A 136 6.73 4.78 14.74
C ALA A 136 8.14 4.67 14.15
N THR A 137 8.89 3.65 14.53
CA THR A 137 10.27 3.41 14.09
C THR A 137 10.42 2.14 13.24
N ALA A 138 9.42 1.25 13.29
CA ALA A 138 9.37 0.04 12.49
C ALA A 138 8.16 0.08 11.55
N PHE A 139 8.40 -0.19 10.27
CA PHE A 139 7.39 -0.23 9.23
C PHE A 139 7.46 -1.58 8.52
N GLY A 140 6.30 -2.15 8.22
CA GLY A 140 6.20 -3.33 7.37
C GLY A 140 6.05 -2.91 5.92
N TYR A 141 6.68 -3.65 5.02
CA TYR A 141 6.25 -3.66 3.64
C TYR A 141 5.03 -4.57 3.54
N SER A 142 4.12 -4.25 2.62
CA SER A 142 3.01 -5.13 2.32
C SER A 142 3.56 -6.48 1.93
N LEU A 143 3.53 -7.40 2.84
CA LEU A 143 3.70 -8.79 2.51
C LEU A 143 2.40 -9.25 1.88
N ASN A 144 2.48 -9.92 0.74
CA ASN A 144 1.33 -10.56 0.08
C ASN A 144 0.53 -11.45 1.06
N GLU A 145 1.20 -11.94 2.10
CA GLU A 145 0.65 -12.76 3.18
C GLU A 145 -0.37 -12.05 4.06
N ARG A 146 -0.38 -10.70 4.11
CA ARG A 146 -1.29 -9.97 5.02
C ARG A 146 -2.62 -9.58 4.38
N VAL A 147 -2.68 -9.56 3.10
CA VAL A 147 -3.91 -9.17 2.38
C VAL A 147 -4.89 -10.33 2.34
N GLY A 148 -4.40 -11.55 2.15
CA GLY A 148 -5.24 -12.75 2.25
C GLY A 148 -5.86 -12.94 3.64
N ASP A 149 -5.14 -12.53 4.69
CA ASP A 149 -5.61 -12.66 6.08
C ASP A 149 -6.53 -11.50 6.52
N SER A 150 -6.57 -10.38 5.79
CA SER A 150 -7.30 -9.19 6.22
C SER A 150 -8.62 -8.93 5.49
N LEU A 151 -8.77 -9.41 4.24
CA LEU A 151 -10.02 -9.38 3.51
C LEU A 151 -10.37 -10.79 3.04
N THR A 152 -11.47 -11.27 3.57
CA THR A 152 -12.08 -12.52 3.12
C THR A 152 -12.84 -12.28 1.81
N GLU A 153 -13.20 -13.35 1.10
CA GLU A 153 -14.12 -13.25 -0.05
C GLU A 153 -15.44 -12.56 0.34
N SER A 154 -15.90 -12.76 1.58
CA SER A 154 -17.07 -12.09 2.12
C SER A 154 -16.86 -10.57 2.25
N ASP A 155 -15.66 -10.12 2.64
CA ASP A 155 -15.34 -8.70 2.74
C ASP A 155 -15.28 -8.05 1.35
N LEU A 156 -14.68 -8.73 0.37
CA LEU A 156 -14.65 -8.27 -1.02
C LEU A 156 -16.06 -8.19 -1.61
N ALA A 157 -16.90 -9.21 -1.39
CA ALA A 157 -18.29 -9.20 -1.85
C ALA A 157 -19.08 -8.07 -1.18
N LYS A 158 -18.86 -7.83 0.12
CA LYS A 158 -19.47 -6.73 0.86
C LYS A 158 -19.04 -5.37 0.29
N LEU A 159 -17.74 -5.19 0.02
CA LEU A 159 -17.21 -3.96 -0.55
C LEU A 159 -17.80 -3.70 -1.94
N ASN A 160 -17.82 -4.71 -2.81
CA ASN A 160 -18.36 -4.63 -4.16
C ASN A 160 -19.87 -4.39 -4.21
N SER A 161 -20.60 -4.70 -3.13
CA SER A 161 -22.03 -4.39 -2.99
C SER A 161 -22.32 -3.01 -2.35
N GLY A 162 -21.29 -2.17 -2.17
CA GLY A 162 -21.42 -0.85 -1.52
C GLY A 162 -21.45 -0.91 0.01
N GLY A 163 -21.14 -2.07 0.60
CA GLY A 163 -21.00 -2.20 2.05
C GLY A 163 -19.66 -1.67 2.56
N THR A 164 -19.57 -1.46 3.86
CA THR A 164 -18.38 -0.91 4.52
C THR A 164 -17.51 -2.02 5.08
N VAL A 165 -16.21 -2.01 4.75
CA VAL A 165 -15.19 -2.89 5.31
C VAL A 165 -14.28 -2.08 6.24
N SER A 166 -13.97 -2.63 7.43
CA SER A 166 -13.13 -1.97 8.42
C SER A 166 -11.72 -2.56 8.42
N LEU A 167 -10.73 -1.69 8.33
CA LEU A 167 -9.31 -2.01 8.45
C LEU A 167 -8.75 -1.34 9.71
N TYR A 168 -7.74 -1.97 10.32
CA TYR A 168 -7.15 -1.53 11.58
C TYR A 168 -5.65 -1.35 11.42
N PHE A 169 -5.14 -0.22 11.91
CA PHE A 169 -3.73 0.15 11.77
C PHE A 169 -3.16 0.60 13.11
N ILE A 170 -1.94 0.21 13.41
CA ILE A 170 -1.16 0.85 14.47
C ILE A 170 -1.03 2.34 14.16
N GLU A 171 -1.04 3.17 15.22
CA GLU A 171 -0.79 4.60 15.11
C GLU A 171 0.47 4.90 14.29
N ASN A 172 0.34 5.80 13.31
CA ASN A 172 1.44 6.26 12.46
C ASN A 172 1.38 7.80 12.33
N LEU A 173 2.18 8.52 13.11
CA LEU A 173 2.15 9.98 13.21
C LEU A 173 3.14 10.62 12.24
N GLN A 174 2.79 10.76 10.95
CA GLN A 174 3.63 11.44 9.97
C GLN A 174 3.36 12.96 9.90
N GLY A 175 2.16 13.39 10.27
CA GLY A 175 1.75 14.79 10.26
C GLY A 175 1.34 15.30 8.88
N VAL A 176 1.22 16.62 8.80
CA VAL A 176 0.92 17.33 7.56
C VAL A 176 2.20 17.44 6.74
N LEU A 177 2.31 16.68 5.65
CA LEU A 177 3.47 16.69 4.76
C LEU A 177 3.25 17.55 3.50
N LEU A 178 1.99 17.87 3.18
CA LEU A 178 1.61 18.70 2.02
C LEU A 178 0.77 19.90 2.48
N PRO A 179 1.36 20.86 3.23
CA PRO A 179 0.60 21.99 3.74
C PRO A 179 0.00 22.84 2.60
N GLY A 180 -1.29 23.13 2.71
CA GLY A 180 -2.02 23.93 1.71
C GLY A 180 -2.43 23.17 0.45
N ASN A 181 -2.13 21.89 0.33
CA ASN A 181 -2.62 21.07 -0.78
C ASN A 181 -4.12 20.84 -0.66
N THR A 182 -4.86 21.14 -1.73
CA THR A 182 -6.31 20.92 -1.84
C THR A 182 -6.68 19.85 -2.86
N ASP A 183 -5.67 19.27 -3.51
CA ASP A 183 -5.83 18.32 -4.59
C ASP A 183 -5.38 16.92 -4.14
N ARG A 184 -6.31 15.99 -4.02
CA ARG A 184 -6.02 14.60 -3.62
C ARG A 184 -5.09 13.88 -4.60
N SER A 185 -5.09 14.24 -5.90
CA SER A 185 -4.22 13.64 -6.90
C SER A 185 -2.74 13.92 -6.63
N LYS A 186 -2.43 14.98 -5.89
CA LYS A 186 -1.07 15.35 -5.48
C LYS A 186 -0.60 14.67 -4.19
N LYS A 187 -1.44 13.88 -3.55
CA LYS A 187 -1.04 13.07 -2.38
C LYS A 187 -0.33 11.79 -2.83
N ILE A 188 0.84 11.94 -3.44
CA ILE A 188 1.63 10.91 -4.12
C ILE A 188 3.09 10.88 -3.62
N PRO A 189 3.84 9.76 -3.83
CA PRO A 189 5.21 9.62 -3.30
C PRO A 189 6.18 10.73 -3.73
N SER A 190 6.11 11.16 -4.99
CA SER A 190 7.00 12.19 -5.52
C SER A 190 6.89 13.55 -4.82
N GLN A 191 5.74 13.84 -4.22
CA GLN A 191 5.51 15.09 -3.50
C GLN A 191 6.04 15.08 -2.06
N ILE A 192 6.21 13.89 -1.47
CA ILE A 192 6.66 13.73 -0.08
C ILE A 192 8.05 13.11 0.05
N SER A 193 8.70 12.80 -1.10
CA SER A 193 10.10 12.40 -1.18
C SER A 193 10.46 11.25 -0.21
N THR A 194 11.49 11.45 0.62
CA THR A 194 11.98 10.44 1.57
C THR A 194 10.95 10.00 2.61
N ARG A 195 9.88 10.76 2.81
CA ARG A 195 8.80 10.39 3.74
C ARG A 195 7.84 9.33 3.19
N ALA A 196 7.85 9.09 1.88
CA ALA A 196 6.95 8.12 1.25
C ALA A 196 7.00 6.73 1.89
N ASN A 197 8.20 6.27 2.28
CA ASN A 197 8.41 4.95 2.88
C ASN A 197 7.86 4.81 4.32
N PHE A 198 7.48 5.93 4.96
CA PHE A 198 6.92 5.95 6.30
C PHE A 198 5.41 6.19 6.32
N CYS A 199 4.83 6.53 5.17
CA CYS A 199 3.42 6.81 5.06
C CYS A 199 2.67 5.54 4.62
N THR A 200 1.64 5.19 5.37
CA THR A 200 0.79 4.04 5.06
C THR A 200 -0.12 4.36 3.89
N TYR A 201 -0.20 3.46 2.91
CA TYR A 201 -1.18 3.56 1.83
C TYR A 201 -1.83 2.20 1.54
N ILE A 202 -2.97 2.27 0.89
CA ILE A 202 -3.73 1.11 0.43
C ILE A 202 -3.66 1.05 -1.10
N GLU A 203 -3.51 -0.14 -1.62
CA GLU A 203 -3.67 -0.48 -3.03
C GLU A 203 -4.86 -1.42 -3.18
N LEU A 204 -5.87 -1.00 -3.92
CA LEU A 204 -6.94 -1.87 -4.40
C LEU A 204 -6.54 -2.48 -5.74
N THR A 205 -6.78 -3.76 -5.91
CA THR A 205 -6.79 -4.41 -7.23
C THR A 205 -8.22 -4.38 -7.73
N VAL A 206 -8.42 -3.88 -8.94
CA VAL A 206 -9.74 -3.67 -9.52
C VAL A 206 -9.81 -4.16 -10.95
N ASP A 207 -10.91 -4.83 -11.29
CA ASP A 207 -11.30 -5.07 -12.65
C ASP A 207 -12.26 -3.96 -13.08
N VAL A 208 -12.06 -3.40 -14.26
CA VAL A 208 -12.85 -2.30 -14.80
C VAL A 208 -13.51 -2.74 -16.11
N GLU A 209 -14.79 -2.51 -16.23
CA GLU A 209 -15.57 -2.80 -17.42
C GLU A 209 -16.33 -1.55 -17.88
N THR A 210 -16.06 -1.11 -19.10
CA THR A 210 -16.74 0.01 -19.76
C THR A 210 -17.53 -0.52 -20.94
N ALA A 211 -18.29 0.35 -21.61
CA ALA A 211 -19.05 -0.03 -22.83
C ALA A 211 -18.15 -0.52 -23.98
N GLY A 212 -16.85 -0.18 -23.97
CA GLY A 212 -15.94 -0.49 -25.08
C GLY A 212 -14.64 -1.20 -24.69
N ALA A 213 -14.40 -1.45 -23.38
CA ALA A 213 -13.16 -2.07 -22.94
C ALA A 213 -13.27 -2.72 -21.57
N LYS A 214 -12.49 -3.78 -21.35
CA LYS A 214 -12.26 -4.40 -20.04
C LYS A 214 -10.79 -4.35 -19.69
N TYR A 215 -10.52 -4.07 -18.43
CA TYR A 215 -9.18 -4.05 -17.86
C TYR A 215 -9.18 -4.95 -16.63
N ARG A 216 -8.13 -5.78 -16.49
CA ARG A 216 -7.93 -6.67 -15.36
C ARG A 216 -6.75 -6.21 -14.51
N ASP A 217 -6.84 -6.45 -13.21
CA ASP A 217 -5.76 -6.19 -12.27
C ASP A 217 -5.30 -4.72 -12.23
N GLY A 218 -6.17 -3.79 -12.59
CA GLY A 218 -5.92 -2.37 -12.40
C GLY A 218 -5.61 -2.06 -10.94
N LYS A 219 -4.83 -1.03 -10.68
CA LYS A 219 -4.46 -0.63 -9.32
C LYS A 219 -5.01 0.75 -9.01
N TYR A 220 -5.58 0.88 -7.83
CA TYR A 220 -5.96 2.16 -7.27
C TYR A 220 -5.31 2.35 -5.90
N ARG A 221 -4.45 3.37 -5.78
CA ARG A 221 -3.64 3.61 -4.59
C ARG A 221 -4.03 4.92 -3.94
N PHE A 222 -4.07 4.93 -2.61
CA PHE A 222 -4.27 6.15 -1.85
C PHE A 222 -3.59 6.08 -0.49
N TYR A 223 -2.95 7.19 -0.10
CA TYR A 223 -2.36 7.33 1.22
C TYR A 223 -3.44 7.53 2.28
N LEU A 224 -3.27 6.84 3.41
CA LEU A 224 -4.06 7.07 4.61
C LEU A 224 -3.60 8.35 5.33
N GLY A 225 -4.48 8.94 6.12
CA GLY A 225 -4.19 10.14 6.89
C GLY A 225 -5.44 10.72 7.53
N ALA A 226 -5.30 11.82 8.24
CA ALA A 226 -6.44 12.49 8.87
C ALA A 226 -7.35 13.18 7.85
N ASP A 227 -6.84 13.47 6.66
CA ASP A 227 -7.57 13.99 5.51
C ASP A 227 -7.06 13.40 4.20
N GLU A 228 -7.73 13.70 3.09
CA GLU A 228 -7.44 13.17 1.76
C GLU A 228 -6.29 13.91 1.04
N THR A 229 -5.82 15.03 1.54
CA THR A 229 -4.96 15.96 0.79
C THR A 229 -3.64 16.28 1.48
N THR A 230 -3.64 16.52 2.80
CA THR A 230 -2.49 17.15 3.48
C THR A 230 -1.83 16.29 4.55
N ASP A 231 -2.61 15.60 5.39
CA ASP A 231 -2.14 14.86 6.56
C ASP A 231 -1.96 13.36 6.25
N PHE A 232 -0.87 12.78 6.75
CA PHE A 232 -0.52 11.38 6.57
C PHE A 232 -0.52 10.58 7.88
N SER A 233 -1.17 11.13 8.92
CA SER A 233 -1.19 10.50 10.24
C SER A 233 -2.38 9.59 10.42
N ILE A 234 -2.11 8.38 10.91
CA ILE A 234 -3.09 7.50 11.51
C ILE A 234 -3.00 7.66 13.02
N ARG A 235 -4.03 8.21 13.63
CA ARG A 235 -4.06 8.50 15.06
C ARG A 235 -4.72 7.37 15.82
N ARG A 236 -4.18 7.07 17.01
CA ARG A 236 -4.77 6.09 17.94
C ARG A 236 -6.19 6.46 18.33
N ASN A 237 -7.00 5.46 18.60
CA ASN A 237 -8.39 5.58 19.08
C ASN A 237 -9.29 6.46 18.18
N THR A 238 -9.01 6.50 16.89
CA THR A 238 -9.72 7.32 15.89
C THR A 238 -10.36 6.42 14.83
N ILE A 239 -11.58 6.74 14.43
CA ILE A 239 -12.29 6.11 13.33
C ILE A 239 -12.31 7.06 12.15
N TYR A 240 -11.83 6.61 11.01
CA TYR A 240 -11.84 7.30 9.73
C TYR A 240 -12.86 6.63 8.82
N ASN A 241 -13.62 7.43 8.07
CA ASN A 241 -14.51 6.93 7.04
C ASN A 241 -14.02 7.43 5.70
N ALA A 242 -13.67 6.50 4.83
CA ALA A 242 -13.16 6.77 3.49
C ALA A 242 -14.14 6.21 2.46
N THR A 243 -14.69 7.09 1.64
CA THR A 243 -15.47 6.71 0.47
C THR A 243 -14.57 6.80 -0.76
N ILE A 244 -14.46 5.72 -1.49
CA ILE A 244 -13.66 5.65 -2.71
C ILE A 244 -14.61 5.81 -3.88
N ASP A 245 -14.50 6.95 -4.56
CA ASP A 245 -15.24 7.25 -5.77
C ASP A 245 -14.37 6.87 -6.96
N PHE A 246 -14.83 5.93 -7.76
CA PHE A 246 -14.22 5.65 -9.04
C PHE A 246 -14.73 6.66 -10.07
N THR A 247 -13.81 7.41 -10.65
CA THR A 247 -14.12 8.37 -11.71
C THR A 247 -13.79 7.78 -13.08
N GLN A 248 -14.36 8.34 -14.15
CA GLN A 248 -14.02 7.93 -15.52
C GLN A 248 -12.51 8.08 -15.84
N ASN A 249 -11.84 9.01 -15.19
CA ASN A 249 -10.41 9.24 -15.38
C ASN A 249 -9.55 8.05 -14.97
N MET A 250 -10.03 7.19 -14.05
CA MET A 250 -9.35 5.94 -13.73
C MET A 250 -9.13 5.01 -14.93
N VAL A 251 -9.85 5.20 -16.02
CA VAL A 251 -9.73 4.38 -17.23
C VAL A 251 -8.76 5.02 -18.24
N PHE A 252 -8.50 6.32 -18.14
CA PHE A 252 -7.80 7.10 -19.17
C PHE A 252 -6.48 7.71 -18.73
N GLU A 253 -6.22 7.78 -17.42
CA GLU A 253 -5.03 8.43 -16.88
C GLU A 253 -4.21 7.44 -16.05
N GLU A 254 -2.96 7.21 -16.45
CA GLU A 254 -1.99 6.46 -15.67
C GLU A 254 -1.17 7.42 -14.81
N GLU A 255 -1.20 7.19 -13.51
CA GLU A 255 -0.37 7.89 -12.54
C GLU A 255 -0.02 6.93 -11.39
N TRP A 256 0.74 7.39 -10.41
CA TRP A 256 1.04 6.52 -9.25
C TRP A 256 -0.22 5.97 -8.56
N ARG A 257 -1.31 6.74 -8.53
CA ARG A 257 -2.57 6.32 -7.90
C ARG A 257 -3.37 5.34 -8.75
N ILE A 258 -3.22 5.40 -10.06
CA ILE A 258 -4.06 4.70 -11.02
C ILE A 258 -3.16 3.98 -12.01
N ASP A 259 -3.30 2.66 -12.05
CA ASP A 259 -2.70 1.79 -13.05
C ASP A 259 -3.85 0.98 -13.66
N HIS A 260 -3.98 1.05 -14.97
CA HIS A 260 -5.14 0.45 -15.67
C HIS A 260 -5.12 -1.08 -15.67
N GLY A 261 -3.99 -1.69 -15.35
CA GLY A 261 -3.83 -3.13 -15.43
C GLY A 261 -3.75 -3.63 -16.88
N THR A 262 -3.99 -4.92 -17.05
CA THR A 262 -3.90 -5.59 -18.34
C THR A 262 -5.25 -5.52 -19.06
N PRO A 263 -5.30 -5.01 -20.32
CA PRO A 263 -6.51 -5.07 -21.11
C PRO A 263 -6.94 -6.50 -21.38
N ASP A 264 -8.22 -6.76 -21.16
CA ASP A 264 -8.86 -8.02 -21.52
C ASP A 264 -9.35 -7.90 -22.96
N VAL A 265 -8.69 -8.60 -23.88
CA VAL A 265 -8.87 -8.42 -25.33
C VAL A 265 -10.00 -9.26 -25.95
N GLY A 266 -10.84 -9.93 -25.15
CA GLY A 266 -11.91 -10.77 -25.67
C GLY A 266 -12.98 -10.03 -26.44
N GLU A 267 -13.40 -8.85 -26.01
CA GLU A 267 -14.51 -8.08 -26.61
C GLU A 267 -14.16 -6.63 -26.97
N TYR A 268 -12.89 -6.19 -26.85
CA TYR A 268 -12.58 -4.78 -26.75
C TYR A 268 -11.57 -4.30 -27.78
N VAL A 269 -11.87 -3.14 -28.37
CA VAL A 269 -10.90 -2.36 -29.11
C VAL A 269 -9.92 -1.76 -28.10
N LEU A 270 -8.66 -2.16 -28.18
CA LEU A 270 -7.61 -1.59 -27.38
C LEU A 270 -7.23 -0.23 -27.98
N ASP A 271 -7.66 0.85 -27.35
CA ASP A 271 -7.38 2.22 -27.82
C ASP A 271 -5.96 2.70 -27.50
N ARG A 272 -5.15 1.89 -26.80
CA ARG A 272 -3.83 2.29 -26.35
C ARG A 272 -2.72 1.63 -27.10
N ASP A 273 -1.71 2.42 -27.40
CA ASP A 273 -0.42 1.94 -27.83
C ASP A 273 0.41 1.53 -26.63
N TYR A 274 0.90 0.28 -26.64
CA TYR A 274 1.86 -0.18 -25.66
C TYR A 274 3.26 0.13 -26.14
N ALA A 275 4.05 0.78 -25.31
CA ALA A 275 5.45 1.01 -25.55
C ALA A 275 6.28 0.06 -24.68
N MET A 276 7.08 -0.81 -25.32
CA MET A 276 8.09 -1.60 -24.65
C MET A 276 9.46 -1.01 -24.89
N VAL A 277 10.30 -1.08 -23.86
CA VAL A 277 11.67 -0.59 -23.90
C VAL A 277 12.62 -1.82 -23.81
N ILE A 278 13.33 -2.07 -24.90
CA ILE A 278 14.37 -3.11 -24.97
C ILE A 278 15.74 -2.43 -24.82
N LYS A 279 16.47 -2.77 -23.79
CA LYS A 279 17.82 -2.25 -23.48
C LYS A 279 18.90 -3.26 -23.81
N GLY A 280 18.93 -3.75 -25.04
CA GLY A 280 19.87 -4.78 -25.48
C GLY A 280 19.72 -6.13 -24.77
N ALA A 281 18.62 -6.34 -24.07
CA ALA A 281 18.27 -7.54 -23.32
C ALA A 281 16.92 -8.06 -23.78
N GLU A 282 16.57 -9.22 -23.30
CA GLU A 282 15.24 -9.78 -23.50
C GLU A 282 14.24 -9.12 -22.56
N ASP A 283 13.07 -8.80 -23.08
CA ASP A 283 11.94 -8.36 -22.29
C ASP A 283 10.70 -9.21 -22.63
N MET A 284 9.77 -9.33 -21.71
CA MET A 284 8.60 -10.17 -21.87
C MET A 284 7.33 -9.41 -21.51
N LEU A 285 6.39 -9.38 -22.45
CA LEU A 285 5.03 -8.90 -22.25
C LEU A 285 4.11 -10.11 -21.99
N PHE A 286 3.40 -10.10 -20.87
CA PHE A 286 2.41 -11.11 -20.57
C PHE A 286 1.03 -10.64 -21.00
N LEU A 287 0.33 -11.48 -21.75
CA LEU A 287 -1.00 -11.22 -22.25
C LEU A 287 -1.94 -12.30 -21.71
N ASN A 288 -3.00 -11.88 -21.06
CA ASN A 288 -4.14 -12.74 -20.77
C ASN A 288 -5.24 -12.41 -21.78
N MET A 289 -5.20 -13.09 -22.92
CA MET A 289 -6.11 -12.86 -24.04
C MET A 289 -7.25 -13.86 -23.96
N LEU A 290 -8.32 -13.48 -23.27
CA LEU A 290 -9.52 -14.27 -23.14
C LEU A 290 -10.69 -13.56 -23.84
N ASP A 291 -11.61 -14.33 -24.44
CA ASP A 291 -12.89 -13.80 -24.89
C ASP A 291 -13.85 -13.54 -23.72
N SER A 292 -15.01 -12.97 -23.97
CA SER A 292 -16.05 -12.69 -22.96
C SER A 292 -16.53 -13.92 -22.20
N ASN A 293 -16.28 -15.13 -22.73
CA ASN A 293 -16.64 -16.39 -22.12
C ASN A 293 -15.47 -17.02 -21.34
N GLY A 294 -14.31 -16.35 -21.30
CA GLY A 294 -13.11 -16.84 -20.64
C GLY A 294 -12.29 -17.82 -21.48
N ASN A 295 -12.55 -17.93 -22.79
CA ASN A 295 -11.75 -18.80 -23.67
C ASN A 295 -10.55 -18.05 -24.22
N PRO A 296 -9.39 -18.72 -24.42
CA PRO A 296 -8.23 -18.12 -25.06
C PRO A 296 -8.53 -17.63 -26.48
N VAL A 297 -8.17 -16.38 -26.75
CA VAL A 297 -8.26 -15.81 -28.12
C VAL A 297 -6.99 -16.18 -28.89
N ASP A 298 -7.15 -16.72 -30.09
CA ASP A 298 -6.02 -16.99 -30.99
C ASP A 298 -5.67 -15.74 -31.82
N PHE A 299 -4.39 -15.39 -31.88
CA PHE A 299 -3.91 -14.21 -32.55
C PHE A 299 -2.58 -14.45 -33.26
N ASP A 300 -2.33 -13.64 -34.27
CA ASP A 300 -1.06 -13.55 -34.97
C ASP A 300 -0.22 -12.38 -34.46
N VAL A 301 1.08 -12.55 -34.49
CA VAL A 301 2.07 -11.52 -34.18
C VAL A 301 2.75 -11.13 -35.48
N LEU A 302 2.50 -9.92 -35.96
CA LEU A 302 3.14 -9.40 -37.16
C LEU A 302 4.38 -8.59 -36.76
N ILE A 303 5.53 -9.08 -37.19
CA ILE A 303 6.84 -8.49 -36.91
C ILE A 303 7.24 -7.58 -38.06
N PRO A 304 7.83 -6.39 -37.81
CA PRO A 304 8.30 -5.50 -38.86
C PRO A 304 9.41 -6.14 -39.69
N SER A 305 9.44 -5.83 -40.97
CA SER A 305 10.42 -6.41 -41.92
C SER A 305 11.83 -5.86 -41.75
N SER A 306 12.06 -4.91 -40.87
CA SER A 306 13.38 -4.34 -40.55
C SER A 306 14.39 -5.36 -40.04
N GLY A 307 13.91 -6.41 -39.34
CA GLY A 307 14.76 -7.41 -38.68
C GLY A 307 15.35 -6.90 -37.36
N ASN A 308 15.01 -5.71 -36.90
CA ASN A 308 15.54 -5.15 -35.66
C ASN A 308 14.92 -5.77 -34.41
N VAL A 309 13.73 -6.35 -34.52
CA VAL A 309 13.03 -7.00 -33.41
C VAL A 309 12.57 -8.39 -33.78
N ASN A 310 12.76 -9.32 -32.86
CA ASN A 310 12.23 -10.68 -32.93
C ASN A 310 11.22 -10.88 -31.80
N VAL A 311 10.16 -11.64 -32.06
CA VAL A 311 9.14 -11.95 -31.06
C VAL A 311 8.93 -13.46 -30.99
N ALA A 312 9.14 -14.02 -29.80
CA ALA A 312 8.84 -15.42 -29.54
C ALA A 312 7.59 -15.51 -28.63
N ARG A 313 6.63 -16.34 -29.03
CA ARG A 313 5.43 -16.62 -28.24
C ARG A 313 5.69 -17.82 -27.33
N GLN A 314 5.35 -17.68 -26.05
CA GLN A 314 5.41 -18.75 -25.05
C GLN A 314 4.07 -18.89 -24.35
N VAL A 315 3.65 -20.14 -24.10
CA VAL A 315 2.51 -20.43 -23.23
C VAL A 315 3.05 -20.64 -21.83
N ILE A 316 2.59 -19.89 -20.87
CA ILE A 316 3.02 -19.95 -19.48
C ILE A 316 1.82 -20.42 -18.65
N MET A 317 1.97 -21.60 -18.07
CA MET A 317 0.94 -22.19 -17.21
C MET A 317 1.19 -21.78 -15.77
N ASN A 318 0.12 -21.45 -15.06
CA ASN A 318 0.16 -21.13 -13.63
C ASN A 318 1.17 -20.03 -13.26
N HIS A 319 1.26 -18.98 -14.06
CA HIS A 319 2.08 -17.82 -13.69
C HIS A 319 1.56 -17.22 -12.38
N PRO A 320 2.43 -16.89 -11.39
CA PRO A 320 2.00 -16.48 -10.05
C PRO A 320 1.06 -15.26 -10.01
N TYR A 321 1.13 -14.41 -11.05
CA TYR A 321 0.34 -13.17 -11.13
C TYR A 321 -0.72 -13.17 -12.23
N PHE A 322 -0.56 -13.98 -13.29
CA PHE A 322 -1.40 -13.94 -14.48
C PHE A 322 -2.13 -15.27 -14.76
N GLY A 323 -1.93 -16.30 -13.92
CA GLY A 323 -2.51 -17.62 -14.19
C GLY A 323 -1.94 -18.22 -15.50
N ASP A 324 -2.82 -18.82 -16.31
CA ASP A 324 -2.43 -19.29 -17.64
C ASP A 324 -2.39 -18.09 -18.59
N ALA A 325 -1.21 -17.74 -19.06
CA ALA A 325 -0.95 -16.55 -19.86
C ALA A 325 -0.13 -16.87 -21.11
N ILE A 326 -0.21 -15.98 -22.09
CA ILE A 326 0.68 -15.98 -23.23
C ILE A 326 1.76 -14.94 -22.99
N GLY A 327 3.01 -15.36 -22.95
CA GLY A 327 4.16 -14.47 -22.91
C GLY A 327 4.67 -14.20 -24.33
N LEU A 328 4.86 -12.93 -24.65
CA LEU A 328 5.59 -12.49 -25.83
C LEU A 328 6.98 -12.04 -25.38
N ARG A 329 8.00 -12.76 -25.83
CA ARG A 329 9.38 -12.40 -25.57
C ARG A 329 9.92 -11.61 -26.74
N PHE A 330 10.33 -10.36 -26.46
CA PHE A 330 10.93 -9.49 -27.45
C PHE A 330 12.45 -9.58 -27.33
N THR A 331 13.13 -9.76 -28.44
CA THR A 331 14.60 -9.71 -28.52
C THR A 331 15.02 -8.82 -29.68
N SER A 332 16.21 -8.26 -29.60
CA SER A 332 16.76 -7.44 -30.66
C SER A 332 18.18 -7.91 -30.98
N ASP A 333 18.45 -8.06 -32.29
CA ASP A 333 19.78 -8.33 -32.80
C ASP A 333 20.58 -7.07 -33.12
N VAL A 334 20.03 -5.89 -32.84
CA VAL A 334 20.73 -4.61 -32.98
C VAL A 334 21.94 -4.61 -32.05
N PRO A 335 23.18 -4.44 -32.57
CA PRO A 335 24.36 -4.45 -31.73
C PRO A 335 24.37 -3.30 -30.74
N ILE A 336 24.83 -3.60 -29.51
CA ILE A 336 25.09 -2.54 -28.53
C ILE A 336 26.41 -1.88 -28.85
N ASP A 337 26.39 -0.60 -29.16
CA ASP A 337 27.57 0.17 -29.56
C ASP A 337 27.79 1.40 -28.68
N GLY A 338 28.72 1.27 -27.72
CA GLY A 338 29.16 2.34 -26.84
C GLY A 338 28.20 2.70 -25.71
N LEU A 339 28.33 3.94 -25.24
CA LEU A 339 27.55 4.51 -24.14
C LEU A 339 26.69 5.67 -24.63
N TYR A 340 25.51 5.85 -24.01
CA TYR A 340 24.78 7.11 -24.18
C TYR A 340 25.52 8.26 -23.51
N PRO A 341 25.52 9.47 -24.11
CA PRO A 341 26.01 10.65 -23.43
C PRO A 341 25.21 10.88 -22.14
N PHE A 342 25.92 11.28 -21.06
CA PHE A 342 25.30 11.50 -19.76
C PHE A 342 24.35 12.70 -19.72
N ASP A 343 24.61 13.68 -20.58
CA ASP A 343 23.94 15.00 -20.64
C ASP A 343 22.85 15.09 -21.73
N LYS A 344 22.52 13.96 -22.38
CA LYS A 344 21.53 13.93 -23.46
C LYS A 344 20.52 12.81 -23.23
N GLU A 345 19.31 13.05 -23.70
CA GLU A 345 18.29 11.99 -23.74
C GLU A 345 18.75 10.83 -24.63
N PRO A 346 18.59 9.59 -24.16
CA PRO A 346 18.93 8.40 -24.93
C PRO A 346 18.09 8.33 -26.21
N THR A 347 18.73 8.09 -27.32
CA THR A 347 18.07 7.78 -28.60
C THR A 347 17.75 6.31 -28.71
N TYR A 348 16.71 5.95 -29.42
CA TYR A 348 16.31 4.56 -29.65
C TYR A 348 15.85 4.36 -31.10
N ILE A 349 15.82 3.10 -31.52
CA ILE A 349 15.17 2.66 -32.75
C ILE A 349 13.74 2.29 -32.36
N SER A 350 12.75 2.83 -33.08
CA SER A 350 11.33 2.50 -32.87
C SER A 350 10.87 1.52 -33.95
N GLU A 351 10.27 0.42 -33.50
CA GLU A 351 9.66 -0.59 -34.37
C GLU A 351 8.21 -0.84 -33.91
N THR A 352 7.35 -1.21 -34.86
CA THR A 352 5.94 -1.52 -34.53
C THR A 352 5.67 -3.00 -34.72
N VAL A 353 5.27 -3.67 -33.66
CA VAL A 353 4.78 -5.05 -33.69
C VAL A 353 3.26 -5.01 -33.58
N THR A 354 2.56 -5.73 -34.45
CA THR A 354 1.10 -5.75 -34.45
C THR A 354 0.59 -7.11 -33.98
N LEU A 355 -0.30 -7.09 -32.99
CA LEU A 355 -1.13 -8.23 -32.61
C LEU A 355 -2.47 -8.13 -33.33
N GLN A 356 -2.91 -9.20 -33.94
CA GLN A 356 -4.23 -9.24 -34.58
C GLN A 356 -4.91 -10.58 -34.35
N SER A 357 -6.23 -10.56 -34.11
CA SER A 357 -7.00 -11.79 -33.99
C SER A 357 -7.02 -12.56 -35.32
N LYS A 358 -7.03 -13.88 -35.23
CA LYS A 358 -7.25 -14.73 -36.40
C LYS A 358 -8.72 -14.74 -36.82
N GLU A 359 -9.63 -14.39 -35.92
CA GLU A 359 -11.02 -14.20 -36.26
C GLU A 359 -11.19 -12.94 -37.12
N LEU A 360 -11.91 -13.10 -38.23
CA LEU A 360 -12.16 -12.03 -39.19
C LEU A 360 -13.64 -11.66 -39.21
N PHE A 361 -13.90 -10.35 -39.26
CA PHE A 361 -15.21 -9.80 -39.55
C PHE A 361 -15.14 -8.97 -40.84
N ASN A 362 -15.89 -9.34 -41.85
CA ASN A 362 -15.84 -8.73 -43.18
C ASN A 362 -14.44 -8.74 -43.83
N GLY A 363 -13.61 -9.71 -43.49
CA GLY A 363 -12.27 -9.85 -44.04
C GLY A 363 -11.17 -9.11 -43.25
N GLU A 364 -11.52 -8.39 -42.21
CA GLU A 364 -10.59 -7.68 -41.32
C GLU A 364 -10.52 -8.38 -39.96
N PRO A 365 -9.36 -8.36 -39.28
CA PRO A 365 -9.25 -8.87 -37.91
C PRO A 365 -10.23 -8.17 -36.98
N VAL A 366 -10.92 -8.95 -36.13
CA VAL A 366 -11.86 -8.42 -35.14
C VAL A 366 -11.15 -7.54 -34.13
N TYR A 367 -9.89 -7.88 -33.81
CA TYR A 367 -9.04 -7.14 -32.89
C TYR A 367 -7.67 -6.88 -33.51
N LYS A 368 -7.17 -5.68 -33.38
CA LYS A 368 -5.84 -5.28 -33.80
C LYS A 368 -5.23 -4.34 -32.78
N LYS A 369 -3.97 -4.63 -32.40
CA LYS A 369 -3.20 -3.78 -31.49
C LYS A 369 -1.78 -3.60 -32.00
N GLU A 370 -1.34 -2.34 -32.02
CA GLU A 370 0.04 -1.97 -32.34
C GLU A 370 0.82 -1.75 -31.04
N ILE A 371 2.03 -2.29 -31.00
CA ILE A 371 2.96 -2.18 -29.89
C ILE A 371 4.20 -1.47 -30.42
N GLU A 372 4.50 -0.28 -29.89
CA GLU A 372 5.77 0.39 -30.14
C GLU A 372 6.87 -0.30 -29.34
N VAL A 373 7.88 -0.83 -30.03
CA VAL A 373 9.07 -1.43 -29.42
C VAL A 373 10.23 -0.47 -29.57
N ARG A 374 10.75 0.05 -28.46
CA ARG A 374 11.89 0.98 -28.44
C ARG A 374 13.17 0.21 -28.10
N ILE A 375 14.11 0.23 -29.03
CA ILE A 375 15.37 -0.50 -28.91
C ILE A 375 16.48 0.50 -28.58
N TYR A 376 16.99 0.42 -27.37
CA TYR A 376 18.16 1.17 -26.94
C TYR A 376 19.42 0.37 -27.29
N HIS A 377 20.24 0.89 -28.20
CA HIS A 377 21.40 0.22 -28.78
C HIS A 377 22.73 0.68 -28.18
N LYS A 378 22.70 1.34 -27.03
CA LYS A 378 23.90 1.73 -26.26
C LYS A 378 23.68 1.44 -24.79
N LEU A 379 24.77 1.29 -24.05
CA LEU A 379 24.71 1.12 -22.60
C LEU A 379 24.38 2.46 -21.92
N PHE A 380 23.60 2.40 -20.85
CA PHE A 380 23.32 3.56 -20.02
C PHE A 380 24.52 3.81 -19.08
N PRO A 381 25.04 5.04 -19.02
CA PRO A 381 26.12 5.32 -18.09
C PRO A 381 25.65 5.22 -16.63
N LEU A 382 26.45 4.55 -15.82
CA LEU A 382 26.26 4.54 -14.38
C LEU A 382 27.11 5.67 -13.78
N HIS A 383 26.48 6.65 -13.16
CA HIS A 383 27.16 7.69 -12.43
C HIS A 383 27.19 7.35 -10.94
N ILE A 384 28.40 7.19 -10.39
CA ILE A 384 28.62 7.04 -8.95
C ILE A 384 29.36 8.31 -8.51
N SER A 385 28.70 9.19 -7.77
CA SER A 385 29.33 10.29 -7.08
C SER A 385 29.58 9.91 -5.63
N LEU A 386 30.79 10.21 -5.12
CA LEU A 386 31.02 10.26 -3.69
C LEU A 386 30.49 11.63 -3.21
N GLU A 387 29.56 11.62 -2.27
CA GLU A 387 29.27 12.85 -1.53
C GLU A 387 30.55 13.26 -0.79
N ASP A 388 30.97 14.49 -0.99
CA ASP A 388 32.04 15.08 -0.17
C ASP A 388 31.62 15.01 1.30
N MET A 389 32.40 14.31 2.10
CA MET A 389 32.19 14.37 3.54
C MET A 389 32.33 15.83 3.96
N PRO A 390 31.34 16.41 4.67
CA PRO A 390 31.52 17.77 5.18
C PRO A 390 32.76 17.78 6.02
N GLY A 391 33.72 18.59 5.61
CA GLY A 391 34.98 18.78 6.32
C GLY A 391 34.66 19.17 7.76
N VAL A 392 35.17 18.44 8.73
CA VAL A 392 35.22 18.89 10.11
C VAL A 392 36.17 20.09 10.11
N GLY A 393 35.57 21.28 10.25
CA GLY A 393 36.36 22.49 10.35
C GLY A 393 37.33 22.35 11.52
N SER A 394 38.60 22.41 11.24
CA SER A 394 39.63 22.63 12.27
C SER A 394 39.56 24.11 12.66
N ASP A 395 39.03 24.40 13.84
CA ASP A 395 39.30 25.64 14.53
C ASP A 395 40.77 25.70 14.96
#